data_58b0f9a212a1036d9d853f9e0b532a96
#
_entry.id   58b0f9a212a1036d9d853f9e0b532a96
#
_cell.length_a   1.000
_cell.length_b   1.000
_cell.length_c   1.000
_cell.angle_alpha   90.00
_cell.angle_beta   90.00
_cell.angle_gamma   90.00
#
_symmetry.space_group_name_H-M   'P 1'
#
loop_
_entity.id
_entity.type
_entity.pdbx_description
1 polymer ?
#
loop_
_entity_poly.entity_id
_entity_poly.type
_entity_poly.pdbx_seq_one_letter_code
_entity_poly.pdbx_strand_id
1 'polypeptide(L)'
;ERLLPDEEACVDSIIESFRAQMRLLWKPGGFERGGNTKTHGIVRAELIVHDGLPETMRRGIFAAPRSYRAWVRFSGPGPYVTPDIDDVGFMSISIKLMGVPGPKLMDEERFTQDLFGVSPPTFVTRDVRDNAQLQRESLKNASLFYFVNLHRPHLLDGIMQGLFIKTQSSPFEAPYFSCVPYLLGEGQAMQYSVWPRS
;
A
#
# COMPACT_ATOMS: atom_id res chain seq x y z
N GLU A 1 13.41 10.59 8.22
CA GLU A 1 12.51 9.75 9.03
C GLU A 1 13.02 9.65 10.45
N ARG A 2 12.13 9.66 11.41
CA ARG A 2 12.46 9.46 12.82
C ARG A 2 11.63 8.33 13.37
N LEU A 3 12.28 7.25 13.77
CA LEU A 3 11.62 6.09 14.39
C LEU A 3 10.97 6.49 15.71
N LEU A 4 9.78 5.98 15.96
CA LEU A 4 9.09 6.16 17.22
C LEU A 4 9.69 5.24 18.29
N PRO A 5 9.74 5.65 19.57
CA PRO A 5 10.35 4.82 20.64
C PRO A 5 9.69 3.45 20.82
N ASP A 6 8.40 3.30 20.42
CA ASP A 6 7.58 2.10 20.55
C ASP A 6 7.25 1.47 19.18
N GLU A 7 7.99 1.82 18.13
CA GLU A 7 7.70 1.37 16.77
C GLU A 7 7.73 -0.15 16.64
N GLU A 8 8.75 -0.79 17.18
CA GLU A 8 8.90 -2.25 17.16
C GLU A 8 7.70 -2.95 17.83
N ALA A 9 7.28 -2.48 19.00
CA ALA A 9 6.12 -3.02 19.71
C ALA A 9 4.82 -2.82 18.90
N CYS A 10 4.69 -1.72 18.19
CA CYS A 10 3.56 -1.47 17.29
C CYS A 10 3.58 -2.44 16.10
N VAL A 11 4.74 -2.66 15.48
CA VAL A 11 4.91 -3.63 14.38
C VAL A 11 4.55 -5.03 14.84
N ASP A 12 5.05 -5.48 16.00
CA ASP A 12 4.70 -6.78 16.57
C ASP A 12 3.19 -6.92 16.81
N SER A 13 2.56 -5.87 17.32
CA SER A 13 1.10 -5.85 17.53
C SER A 13 0.33 -5.97 16.20
N ILE A 14 0.81 -5.34 15.13
CA ILE A 14 0.24 -5.44 13.78
C ILE A 14 0.38 -6.88 13.27
N ILE A 15 1.57 -7.46 13.37
CA ILE A 15 1.86 -8.84 12.93
C ILE A 15 0.95 -9.84 13.65
N GLU A 16 0.82 -9.73 14.97
CA GLU A 16 -0.06 -10.63 15.75
C GLU A 16 -1.54 -10.43 15.39
N SER A 17 -1.98 -9.22 15.12
CA SER A 17 -3.35 -8.94 14.66
C SER A 17 -3.62 -9.60 13.31
N PHE A 18 -2.71 -9.50 12.35
CA PHE A 18 -2.83 -10.19 11.06
C PHE A 18 -2.80 -11.72 11.20
N ARG A 19 -1.90 -12.25 12.01
CA ARG A 19 -1.84 -13.71 12.30
C ARG A 19 -3.13 -14.22 12.92
N ALA A 20 -3.69 -13.50 13.88
CA ALA A 20 -4.95 -13.84 14.51
C ALA A 20 -6.10 -13.80 13.51
N GLN A 21 -6.18 -12.76 12.69
CA GLN A 21 -7.19 -12.62 11.64
C GLN A 21 -7.12 -13.76 10.62
N MET A 22 -5.93 -14.11 10.15
CA MET A 22 -5.74 -15.23 9.21
C MET A 22 -6.19 -16.56 9.82
N ARG A 23 -5.92 -16.81 11.11
CA ARG A 23 -6.38 -18.02 11.81
C ARG A 23 -7.89 -18.07 12.00
N LEU A 24 -8.55 -16.92 12.15
CA LEU A 24 -10.01 -16.84 12.26
C LEU A 24 -10.71 -17.05 10.90
N LEU A 25 -10.12 -16.55 9.84
CA LEU A 25 -10.74 -16.54 8.51
C LEU A 25 -10.46 -17.81 7.70
N TRP A 26 -9.29 -18.41 7.87
CA TRP A 26 -8.82 -19.47 7.00
C TRP A 26 -8.57 -20.78 7.76
N LYS A 27 -8.94 -21.88 7.13
CA LYS A 27 -8.64 -23.21 7.68
C LYS A 27 -7.14 -23.52 7.54
N PRO A 28 -6.56 -24.31 8.45
CA PRO A 28 -5.20 -24.82 8.29
C PRO A 28 -4.98 -25.48 6.92
N GLY A 29 -3.92 -25.11 6.23
CA GLY A 29 -3.61 -25.59 4.88
C GLY A 29 -4.26 -24.79 3.72
N GLY A 30 -5.18 -23.88 4.05
CA GLY A 30 -5.84 -23.00 3.06
C GLY A 30 -5.68 -21.51 3.38
N PHE A 31 -4.57 -21.13 4.03
CA PHE A 31 -4.34 -19.74 4.39
C PHE A 31 -4.14 -18.87 3.16
N GLU A 32 -4.85 -17.76 3.17
CA GLU A 32 -4.72 -16.69 2.18
C GLU A 32 -3.97 -15.50 2.82
N ARG A 33 -3.82 -14.43 2.07
CA ARG A 33 -3.18 -13.21 2.57
C ARG A 33 -4.05 -12.53 3.63
N GLY A 34 -3.42 -11.91 4.62
CA GLY A 34 -4.13 -11.13 5.65
C GLY A 34 -4.65 -9.78 5.18
N GLY A 35 -4.17 -9.27 4.03
CA GLY A 35 -4.60 -8.04 3.41
C GLY A 35 -4.36 -8.06 1.91
N ASN A 36 -5.04 -7.19 1.17
CA ASN A 36 -5.02 -7.18 -0.31
C ASN A 36 -5.26 -8.57 -0.91
N THR A 37 -6.19 -9.32 -0.32
CA THR A 37 -6.43 -10.74 -0.63
C THR A 37 -7.04 -10.90 -2.01
N LYS A 38 -8.08 -10.11 -2.32
CA LYS A 38 -8.73 -10.11 -3.63
C LYS A 38 -7.77 -9.57 -4.69
N THR A 39 -7.41 -10.40 -5.66
CA THR A 39 -6.63 -10.01 -6.83
C THR A 39 -7.54 -9.77 -8.01
N HIS A 40 -7.60 -8.54 -8.53
CA HIS A 40 -8.32 -8.22 -9.76
C HIS A 40 -7.55 -8.64 -11.01
N GLY A 41 -6.21 -8.63 -10.93
CA GLY A 41 -5.37 -9.10 -12.02
C GLY A 41 -3.88 -8.86 -11.76
N ILE A 42 -3.06 -9.59 -12.53
CA ILE A 42 -1.61 -9.40 -12.60
C ILE A 42 -1.22 -9.28 -14.07
N VAL A 43 -0.52 -8.21 -14.41
CA VAL A 43 -0.10 -7.95 -15.79
C VAL A 43 1.42 -7.75 -15.87
N ARG A 44 1.98 -8.10 -17.02
CA ARG A 44 3.35 -7.72 -17.37
C ARG A 44 3.35 -6.27 -17.82
N ALA A 45 4.36 -5.52 -17.40
CA ALA A 45 4.50 -4.12 -17.71
C ALA A 45 5.97 -3.74 -17.90
N GLU A 46 6.18 -2.51 -18.30
CA GLU A 46 7.48 -1.87 -18.38
C GLU A 46 7.39 -0.48 -17.74
N LEU A 47 8.33 -0.18 -16.83
CA LEU A 47 8.53 1.18 -16.34
C LEU A 47 9.60 1.84 -17.19
N ILE A 48 9.26 2.94 -17.86
CA ILE A 48 10.17 3.70 -18.70
C ILE A 48 10.54 5.00 -17.98
N VAL A 49 11.80 5.16 -17.63
CA VAL A 49 12.35 6.42 -17.14
C VAL A 49 12.74 7.26 -18.35
N HIS A 50 12.02 8.34 -18.55
CA HIS A 50 12.26 9.24 -19.67
C HIS A 50 13.51 10.12 -19.48
N ASP A 51 14.10 10.55 -20.58
CA ASP A 51 15.09 11.61 -20.58
C ASP A 51 14.45 12.95 -20.18
N GLY A 52 15.26 13.87 -19.65
CA GLY A 52 14.79 15.22 -19.28
C GLY A 52 14.21 15.32 -17.86
N LEU A 53 14.34 14.30 -17.00
CA LEU A 53 14.01 14.46 -15.59
C LEU A 53 14.88 15.55 -14.94
N PRO A 54 14.30 16.40 -14.07
CA PRO A 54 15.08 17.37 -13.27
C PRO A 54 16.20 16.66 -12.49
N GLU A 55 17.34 17.32 -12.34
CA GLU A 55 18.51 16.74 -11.65
C GLU A 55 18.18 16.30 -10.22
N THR A 56 17.31 17.01 -9.53
CA THR A 56 16.81 16.68 -8.19
C THR A 56 16.08 15.35 -8.15
N MET A 57 15.49 14.89 -9.26
CA MET A 57 14.79 13.62 -9.35
C MET A 57 15.67 12.47 -9.85
N ARG A 58 16.87 12.74 -10.37
CA ARG A 58 17.79 11.72 -10.90
C ARG A 58 18.48 10.95 -9.79
N ARG A 59 17.73 10.11 -9.07
CA ARG A 59 18.23 9.27 -7.97
C ARG A 59 17.67 7.86 -8.08
N GLY A 60 18.39 6.88 -7.57
CA GLY A 60 17.95 5.49 -7.53
C GLY A 60 17.53 4.95 -8.91
N ILE A 61 16.32 4.44 -9.00
CA ILE A 61 15.75 3.94 -10.27
C ILE A 61 15.55 5.02 -11.33
N PHE A 62 15.53 6.29 -10.95
CA PHE A 62 15.37 7.44 -11.84
C PHE A 62 16.68 8.11 -12.24
N ALA A 63 17.83 7.54 -11.89
CA ALA A 63 19.15 8.15 -12.09
C ALA A 63 19.51 8.42 -13.57
N ALA A 64 19.02 7.59 -14.48
CA ALA A 64 19.24 7.73 -15.92
C ALA A 64 18.04 7.20 -16.72
N PRO A 65 17.85 7.65 -17.97
CA PRO A 65 16.86 7.07 -18.86
C PRO A 65 17.07 5.57 -19.02
N ARG A 66 16.01 4.82 -18.72
CA ARG A 66 16.08 3.36 -18.67
C ARG A 66 14.70 2.73 -18.65
N SER A 67 14.60 1.49 -19.15
CA SER A 67 13.42 0.65 -19.01
C SER A 67 13.66 -0.46 -17.99
N TYR A 68 12.64 -0.74 -17.17
CA TYR A 68 12.61 -1.85 -16.26
C TYR A 68 11.41 -2.74 -16.57
N ARG A 69 11.63 -4.04 -16.77
CA ARG A 69 10.53 -5.00 -16.80
C ARG A 69 9.82 -4.99 -15.44
N ALA A 70 8.51 -5.08 -15.46
CA ALA A 70 7.71 -5.01 -14.25
C ALA A 70 6.58 -6.04 -14.25
N TRP A 71 6.14 -6.38 -13.05
CA TRP A 71 4.86 -7.00 -12.79
C TRP A 71 3.98 -6.01 -12.05
N VAL A 72 2.76 -5.85 -12.51
CA VAL A 72 1.77 -4.99 -11.86
C VAL A 72 0.61 -5.85 -11.39
N ARG A 73 0.28 -5.76 -10.09
CA ARG A 73 -0.85 -6.43 -9.48
C ARG A 73 -1.85 -5.40 -9.00
N PHE A 74 -3.11 -5.59 -9.36
CA PHE A 74 -4.24 -4.84 -8.85
C PHE A 74 -5.01 -5.69 -7.83
N SER A 75 -5.38 -5.10 -6.69
CA SER A 75 -6.04 -5.81 -5.60
C SER A 75 -7.02 -4.92 -4.84
N GLY A 76 -8.00 -5.54 -4.22
CA GLY A 76 -8.86 -4.92 -3.21
C GLY A 76 -8.21 -4.94 -1.82
N PRO A 77 -8.79 -4.25 -0.83
CA PRO A 77 -8.17 -4.07 0.48
C PRO A 77 -8.07 -5.37 1.30
N GLY A 78 -8.95 -6.33 1.09
CA GLY A 78 -9.04 -7.55 1.90
C GLY A 78 -9.46 -7.28 3.35
N PRO A 79 -9.49 -8.27 4.24
CA PRO A 79 -8.98 -9.64 4.06
C PRO A 79 -9.92 -10.56 3.26
N TYR A 80 -11.15 -10.14 3.02
CA TYR A 80 -12.14 -10.95 2.32
C TYR A 80 -12.00 -10.84 0.79
N VAL A 81 -12.41 -11.89 0.09
CA VAL A 81 -12.61 -11.88 -1.36
C VAL A 81 -14.10 -11.68 -1.61
N THR A 82 -14.52 -10.43 -1.63
CA THR A 82 -15.93 -10.06 -1.88
C THR A 82 -16.25 -10.13 -3.37
N PRO A 83 -17.52 -10.38 -3.76
CA PRO A 83 -17.99 -10.16 -5.12
C PRO A 83 -17.68 -8.72 -5.59
N ASP A 84 -17.51 -8.51 -6.89
CA ASP A 84 -17.15 -7.19 -7.43
C ASP A 84 -18.23 -6.13 -7.14
N ILE A 85 -19.49 -6.53 -7.11
CA ILE A 85 -20.61 -5.63 -6.81
C ILE A 85 -20.61 -5.13 -5.36
N ASP A 86 -20.01 -5.88 -4.45
CA ASP A 86 -19.91 -5.56 -3.02
C ASP A 86 -18.55 -4.94 -2.69
N ASP A 87 -17.70 -4.72 -3.68
CA ASP A 87 -16.37 -4.12 -3.46
C ASP A 87 -16.51 -2.63 -3.14
N VAL A 88 -15.86 -2.22 -2.08
CA VAL A 88 -15.95 -0.84 -1.56
C VAL A 88 -15.21 0.20 -2.40
N GLY A 89 -14.61 -0.17 -3.53
CA GLY A 89 -13.93 0.76 -4.43
C GLY A 89 -12.61 1.31 -3.89
N PHE A 90 -12.06 0.72 -2.84
CA PHE A 90 -10.70 0.98 -2.38
C PHE A 90 -9.76 0.01 -3.10
N MET A 91 -8.96 0.53 -4.01
CA MET A 91 -8.07 -0.28 -4.82
C MET A 91 -6.61 -0.07 -4.44
N SER A 92 -5.81 -1.10 -4.65
CA SER A 92 -4.37 -1.07 -4.45
C SER A 92 -3.64 -1.50 -5.72
N ILE A 93 -2.51 -0.87 -5.99
CA ILE A 93 -1.56 -1.25 -7.02
C ILE A 93 -0.23 -1.66 -6.37
N SER A 94 0.35 -2.74 -6.86
CA SER A 94 1.72 -3.15 -6.50
C SER A 94 2.51 -3.33 -7.78
N ILE A 95 3.62 -2.64 -7.91
CA ILE A 95 4.51 -2.69 -9.08
C ILE A 95 5.85 -3.24 -8.62
N LYS A 96 6.22 -4.42 -9.11
CA LYS A 96 7.53 -5.02 -8.86
C LYS A 96 8.43 -4.82 -10.07
N LEU A 97 9.45 -3.98 -9.92
CA LEU A 97 10.48 -3.75 -10.93
C LEU A 97 11.54 -4.83 -10.85
N MET A 98 11.93 -5.34 -12.00
CA MET A 98 12.95 -6.40 -12.14
C MET A 98 14.28 -5.81 -12.60
N GLY A 99 15.40 -6.39 -12.13
CA GLY A 99 16.73 -5.97 -12.54
C GLY A 99 17.17 -4.64 -11.91
N VAL A 100 16.72 -4.34 -10.69
CA VAL A 100 17.14 -3.17 -9.91
C VAL A 100 18.22 -3.59 -8.92
N PRO A 101 19.49 -3.33 -9.20
CA PRO A 101 20.59 -3.64 -8.27
C PRO A 101 20.66 -2.61 -7.12
N GLY A 102 21.50 -2.91 -6.16
CA GLY A 102 21.81 -2.02 -5.04
C GLY A 102 21.41 -2.60 -3.68
N PRO A 103 21.74 -1.92 -2.59
CA PRO A 103 21.38 -2.34 -1.25
C PRO A 103 19.86 -2.37 -1.08
N LYS A 104 19.37 -3.38 -0.37
CA LYS A 104 17.95 -3.61 -0.08
C LYS A 104 17.78 -3.81 1.42
N LEU A 105 16.60 -3.47 1.91
CA LEU A 105 16.22 -3.74 3.32
C LEU A 105 15.98 -5.24 3.58
N MET A 106 15.55 -5.97 2.54
CA MET A 106 15.24 -7.39 2.64
C MET A 106 16.13 -8.20 1.68
N ASP A 107 16.72 -9.27 2.17
CA ASP A 107 17.66 -10.12 1.42
C ASP A 107 17.03 -10.80 0.21
N GLU A 108 15.73 -11.09 0.26
CA GLU A 108 14.99 -11.72 -0.84
C GLU A 108 14.82 -10.78 -2.05
N GLU A 109 15.00 -9.48 -1.86
CA GLU A 109 14.73 -8.48 -2.91
C GLU A 109 15.97 -7.93 -3.59
N ARG A 110 17.05 -8.71 -3.65
CA ARG A 110 18.38 -8.27 -4.15
C ARG A 110 18.37 -7.56 -5.50
N PHE A 111 17.45 -7.93 -6.40
CA PHE A 111 17.40 -7.42 -7.78
C PHE A 111 16.03 -6.86 -8.15
N THR A 112 15.20 -6.55 -7.15
CA THR A 112 13.87 -6.00 -7.39
C THR A 112 13.66 -4.70 -6.61
N GLN A 113 12.68 -3.90 -7.04
CA GLN A 113 12.19 -2.73 -6.32
C GLN A 113 10.68 -2.72 -6.39
N ASP A 114 10.04 -2.60 -5.23
CA ASP A 114 8.59 -2.55 -5.16
C ASP A 114 8.12 -1.10 -5.01
N LEU A 115 7.04 -0.77 -5.71
CA LEU A 115 6.29 0.47 -5.57
C LEU A 115 4.84 0.11 -5.25
N PHE A 116 4.28 0.73 -4.20
CA PHE A 116 2.93 0.47 -3.74
C PHE A 116 2.09 1.74 -3.81
N GLY A 117 0.82 1.59 -4.16
CA GLY A 117 -0.12 2.69 -4.17
C GLY A 117 -1.54 2.23 -3.82
N VAL A 118 -2.33 3.18 -3.38
CA VAL A 118 -3.77 3.02 -3.10
C VAL A 118 -4.56 4.09 -3.84
N SER A 119 -5.81 3.82 -4.16
CA SER A 119 -6.64 4.75 -4.92
C SER A 119 -7.00 6.04 -4.16
N PRO A 120 -7.16 6.06 -2.82
CA PRO A 120 -7.26 7.32 -2.09
C PRO A 120 -5.91 8.06 -2.05
N PRO A 121 -5.91 9.41 -2.13
CA PRO A 121 -4.67 10.20 -2.11
C PRO A 121 -4.01 10.27 -0.73
N THR A 122 -4.70 9.82 0.31
CA THR A 122 -4.19 9.76 1.68
C THR A 122 -4.31 8.33 2.21
N PHE A 123 -3.32 7.90 2.99
CA PHE A 123 -3.40 6.62 3.67
C PHE A 123 -4.33 6.73 4.90
N VAL A 124 -4.93 5.61 5.29
CA VAL A 124 -5.95 5.56 6.37
C VAL A 124 -5.36 5.94 7.73
N THR A 125 -4.09 5.64 7.96
CA THR A 125 -3.41 5.85 9.23
C THR A 125 -2.21 6.78 9.06
N ARG A 126 -1.94 7.62 10.03
CA ARG A 126 -0.87 8.63 9.98
C ARG A 126 0.50 8.07 10.34
N ASP A 127 0.51 7.10 11.23
CA ASP A 127 1.72 6.46 11.74
C ASP A 127 1.48 4.98 12.10
N VAL A 128 2.53 4.30 12.56
CA VAL A 128 2.48 2.90 12.95
C VAL A 128 1.59 2.64 14.16
N ARG A 129 1.46 3.60 15.09
CA ARG A 129 0.58 3.49 16.27
C ARG A 129 -0.88 3.47 15.87
N ASP A 130 -1.26 4.41 14.99
CA ASP A 130 -2.59 4.47 14.42
C ASP A 130 -2.92 3.19 13.63
N ASN A 131 -1.94 2.66 12.89
CA ASN A 131 -2.10 1.40 12.18
C ASN A 131 -2.29 0.21 13.15
N ALA A 132 -1.47 0.11 14.19
CA ALA A 132 -1.63 -0.93 15.20
C ALA A 132 -3.00 -0.88 15.88
N GLN A 133 -3.53 0.31 16.14
CA GLN A 133 -4.88 0.49 16.67
C GLN A 133 -5.93 0.02 15.66
N LEU A 134 -5.85 0.46 14.40
CA LEU A 134 -6.79 0.07 13.35
C LEU A 134 -6.83 -1.45 13.17
N GLN A 135 -5.67 -2.13 13.15
CA GLN A 135 -5.61 -3.57 12.99
C GLN A 135 -6.25 -4.32 14.17
N ARG A 136 -6.04 -3.85 15.41
CA ARG A 136 -6.71 -4.42 16.58
C ARG A 136 -8.24 -4.26 16.54
N GLU A 137 -8.73 -3.11 16.12
CA GLU A 137 -10.18 -2.90 15.98
C GLU A 137 -10.77 -3.68 14.80
N SER A 138 -10.04 -3.79 13.70
CA SER A 138 -10.43 -4.60 12.54
C SER A 138 -10.56 -6.09 12.90
N LEU A 139 -9.67 -6.60 13.74
CA LEU A 139 -9.74 -7.99 14.24
C LEU A 139 -11.06 -8.27 15.01
N LYS A 140 -11.63 -7.26 15.67
CA LYS A 140 -12.90 -7.35 16.38
C LYS A 140 -14.12 -7.05 15.50
N ASN A 141 -13.95 -6.90 14.18
CA ASN A 141 -14.96 -6.36 13.26
C ASN A 141 -15.50 -4.99 13.67
N ALA A 142 -14.66 -4.19 14.28
CA ALA A 142 -15.01 -2.93 14.91
C ALA A 142 -14.17 -1.76 14.35
N SER A 143 -13.71 -1.85 13.10
CA SER A 143 -12.87 -0.82 12.46
C SER A 143 -13.50 0.58 12.47
N LEU A 144 -14.84 0.69 12.53
CA LEU A 144 -15.52 1.96 12.72
C LEU A 144 -15.12 2.65 14.03
N PHE A 145 -14.85 1.90 15.09
CA PHE A 145 -14.42 2.48 16.37
C PHE A 145 -13.05 3.13 16.32
N TYR A 146 -12.22 2.78 15.35
CA TYR A 146 -10.99 3.52 15.09
C TYR A 146 -11.30 4.99 14.75
N PHE A 147 -12.28 5.24 13.90
CA PHE A 147 -12.64 6.60 13.46
C PHE A 147 -13.39 7.40 14.52
N VAL A 148 -14.23 6.74 15.31
CA VAL A 148 -15.10 7.41 16.32
C VAL A 148 -14.57 7.25 17.76
N ASN A 149 -13.31 6.93 17.96
CA ASN A 149 -12.71 6.77 19.27
C ASN A 149 -12.80 8.08 20.08
N LEU A 150 -13.41 8.03 21.25
CA LEU A 150 -13.62 9.21 22.10
C LEU A 150 -12.31 9.79 22.68
N HIS A 151 -11.29 8.96 22.85
CA HIS A 151 -10.00 9.38 23.39
C HIS A 151 -9.05 9.93 22.32
N ARG A 152 -9.18 9.40 21.10
CA ARG A 152 -8.33 9.78 19.96
C ARG A 152 -9.14 9.69 18.66
N PRO A 153 -9.99 10.69 18.40
CA PRO A 153 -10.90 10.65 17.24
C PRO A 153 -10.12 10.83 15.92
N HIS A 154 -10.45 9.98 14.95
CA HIS A 154 -9.92 10.01 13.58
C HIS A 154 -11.02 10.36 12.58
N LEU A 155 -11.95 11.23 12.96
CA LEU A 155 -13.12 11.59 12.15
C LEU A 155 -12.72 12.19 10.78
N LEU A 156 -11.70 13.05 10.75
CA LEU A 156 -11.23 13.63 9.49
C LEU A 156 -10.66 12.56 8.56
N ASP A 157 -9.92 11.59 9.09
CA ASP A 157 -9.39 10.47 8.32
C ASP A 157 -10.54 9.65 7.72
N GLY A 158 -11.60 9.39 8.52
CA GLY A 158 -12.81 8.71 8.06
C GLY A 158 -13.56 9.48 6.97
N ILE A 159 -13.72 10.79 7.12
CA ILE A 159 -14.35 11.65 6.11
C ILE A 159 -13.53 11.65 4.82
N MET A 160 -12.21 11.84 4.93
CA MET A 160 -11.32 11.83 3.77
C MET A 160 -11.38 10.50 3.03
N GLN A 161 -11.35 9.37 3.75
CA GLN A 161 -11.52 8.06 3.11
C GLN A 161 -12.88 7.96 2.41
N GLY A 162 -13.97 8.37 3.06
CA GLY A 162 -15.31 8.34 2.48
C GLY A 162 -15.46 9.19 1.22
N LEU A 163 -14.75 10.32 1.13
CA LEU A 163 -14.79 11.19 -0.06
C LEU A 163 -14.07 10.59 -1.28
N PHE A 164 -13.04 9.77 -1.05
CA PHE A 164 -12.22 9.21 -2.12
C PHE A 164 -12.52 7.74 -2.43
N ILE A 165 -13.25 7.05 -1.57
CA ILE A 165 -13.75 5.69 -1.86
C ILE A 165 -14.92 5.82 -2.82
N LYS A 166 -14.75 5.27 -4.02
CA LYS A 166 -15.82 5.19 -5.02
C LYS A 166 -15.67 3.92 -5.82
N THR A 167 -16.79 3.35 -6.22
CA THR A 167 -16.82 2.20 -7.12
C THR A 167 -16.16 2.58 -8.45
N GLN A 168 -15.29 1.71 -8.93
CA GLN A 168 -14.60 1.82 -10.21
C GLN A 168 -15.09 0.69 -11.12
N SER A 169 -15.31 0.96 -12.39
CA SER A 169 -15.64 -0.08 -13.37
C SER A 169 -14.42 -0.92 -13.76
N SER A 170 -13.22 -0.35 -13.58
CA SER A 170 -11.96 -1.01 -13.88
C SER A 170 -10.83 -0.49 -12.98
N PRO A 171 -9.91 -1.36 -12.53
CA PRO A 171 -8.71 -0.91 -11.84
C PRO A 171 -7.79 -0.02 -12.68
N PHE A 172 -7.97 0.00 -14.02
CA PHE A 172 -7.22 0.86 -14.93
C PHE A 172 -7.76 2.30 -15.01
N GLU A 173 -8.90 2.60 -14.41
CA GLU A 173 -9.51 3.95 -14.42
C GLU A 173 -9.14 4.77 -13.19
N ALA A 174 -8.69 4.12 -12.12
CA ALA A 174 -8.34 4.79 -10.88
C ALA A 174 -6.92 5.36 -10.92
N PRO A 175 -6.68 6.58 -10.42
CA PRO A 175 -5.34 6.99 -10.04
C PRO A 175 -4.91 6.24 -8.77
N TYR A 176 -3.61 6.05 -8.61
CA TYR A 176 -3.02 5.45 -7.41
C TYR A 176 -1.96 6.36 -6.83
N PHE A 177 -1.91 6.45 -5.52
CA PHE A 177 -1.00 7.31 -4.77
C PHE A 177 -0.15 6.48 -3.83
N SER A 178 1.11 6.84 -3.64
CA SER A 178 1.98 6.15 -2.69
C SER A 178 1.39 6.18 -1.28
N CYS A 179 1.46 5.04 -0.60
CA CYS A 179 0.90 4.89 0.75
C CYS A 179 1.60 5.79 1.76
N VAL A 180 2.89 6.00 1.57
CA VAL A 180 3.77 6.78 2.46
C VAL A 180 4.79 7.56 1.62
N PRO A 181 5.45 8.58 2.20
CA PRO A 181 6.64 9.17 1.60
C PRO A 181 7.78 8.16 1.57
N TYR A 182 8.57 8.18 0.51
CA TYR A 182 9.76 7.35 0.33
C TYR A 182 11.01 8.24 0.24
N LEU A 183 12.14 7.69 0.64
CA LEU A 183 13.43 8.36 0.47
C LEU A 183 13.83 8.29 -1.02
N LEU A 184 13.97 9.46 -1.66
CA LEU A 184 14.47 9.55 -3.03
C LEU A 184 15.99 9.65 -3.09
N GLY A 185 16.59 10.19 -2.05
CA GLY A 185 18.03 10.38 -1.87
C GLY A 185 18.28 11.00 -0.53
N GLU A 186 19.53 11.22 -0.15
CA GLU A 186 19.87 11.77 1.15
C GLU A 186 19.16 13.12 1.38
N GLY A 187 18.40 13.23 2.45
CA GLY A 187 17.65 14.42 2.81
C GLY A 187 16.45 14.76 1.92
N GLN A 188 16.09 13.89 0.98
CA GLN A 188 14.97 14.13 0.05
C GLN A 188 13.91 13.03 0.17
N ALA A 189 12.68 13.43 0.47
CA ALA A 189 11.52 12.56 0.44
C ALA A 189 10.71 12.80 -0.84
N MET A 190 10.09 11.74 -1.36
CA MET A 190 9.15 11.80 -2.47
C MET A 190 7.84 11.12 -2.13
N GLN A 191 6.78 11.58 -2.76
CA GLN A 191 5.56 10.82 -2.99
C GLN A 191 5.39 10.67 -4.49
N TYR A 192 4.75 9.60 -4.92
CA TYR A 192 4.46 9.36 -6.34
C TYR A 192 2.99 9.03 -6.53
N SER A 193 2.53 9.22 -7.73
CA SER A 193 1.21 8.79 -8.18
C SER A 193 1.29 8.14 -9.55
N VAL A 194 0.38 7.21 -9.79
CA VAL A 194 0.23 6.50 -11.06
C VAL A 194 -1.13 6.89 -11.64
N TRP A 195 -1.12 7.46 -12.82
CA TRP A 195 -2.31 7.94 -13.49
C TRP A 195 -2.57 7.15 -14.77
N PRO A 196 -3.82 6.71 -14.99
CA PRO A 196 -4.19 6.10 -16.26
C PRO A 196 -4.05 7.14 -17.39
N ARG A 197 -3.65 6.68 -18.55
CA ARG A 197 -3.73 7.46 -19.79
C ARG A 197 -4.76 6.78 -20.70
N SER A 198 -5.73 7.56 -21.14
CA SER A 198 -6.70 7.15 -22.17
C SER A 198 -6.02 7.10 -23.54
#